data_4bf627605d0c0aad68d5f68cb8fa16a4
#
_entry.id   4bf627605d0c0aad68d5f68cb8fa16a4
#
_cell.length_a   1.000
_cell.length_b   1.000
_cell.length_c   1.000
_cell.angle_alpha   90.00
_cell.angle_beta   90.00
_cell.angle_gamma   90.00
#
_symmetry.space_group_name_H-M   'P 1'
#
loop_
_entity.id
_entity.type
_entity.pdbx_description
1 polymer ?
#
loop_
_entity_poly.entity_id
_entity_poly.type
_entity_poly.pdbx_seq_one_letter_code
_entity_poly.pdbx_strand_id
1 'polypeptide(L)'
;GNLWFGFESKNWIMNQKIILEVVPWVDNKLSRGWTLENRKAIIEQCKTSNMAQKMTNSDDFCVCILDKIQSKYKFKEFQKLLAIERSKAFKDFGNSCFNETGASNVVYNGLRKQASDLAKQGFYGAAIAKLNAIINNNKATALDYNAIGNSYILTKQYGKAIKFLKEGEKLDDSELLIKLNLAHAYLLNNNYSSAKAIYKEYQSQNVTDSLGWTEKVKQDFETFKKAGIKNDDFERILKLMEK
;
A
#
# COMPACT_ATOMS: atom_id res chain seq x y z
N GLY A 1 0.66 -22.17 18.93
CA GLY A 1 -0.05 -23.13 18.10
C GLY A 1 -1.47 -22.65 17.84
N ASN A 2 -1.98 -22.87 16.63
CA ASN A 2 -3.36 -22.51 16.30
C ASN A 2 -4.31 -23.58 16.83
N LEU A 3 -5.35 -23.16 17.52
CA LEU A 3 -6.44 -24.04 17.97
C LEU A 3 -7.58 -23.97 16.94
N TRP A 4 -7.99 -25.12 16.43
CA TRP A 4 -9.10 -25.23 15.50
C TRP A 4 -10.28 -25.92 16.18
N PHE A 5 -11.46 -25.35 16.04
CA PHE A 5 -12.69 -25.93 16.52
C PHE A 5 -13.58 -26.28 15.33
N GLY A 6 -13.99 -27.54 15.22
CA GLY A 6 -14.95 -27.99 14.21
C GLY A 6 -16.33 -28.19 14.85
N PHE A 7 -17.37 -27.69 14.19
CA PHE A 7 -18.74 -27.88 14.59
C PHE A 7 -19.50 -28.62 13.49
N GLU A 8 -20.18 -29.67 13.83
CA GLU A 8 -21.08 -30.40 12.94
C GLU A 8 -22.53 -30.18 13.38
N SER A 9 -23.40 -29.75 12.47
CA SER A 9 -24.83 -29.65 12.72
C SER A 9 -25.60 -30.56 11.76
N LYS A 10 -26.48 -31.41 12.33
CA LYS A 10 -27.37 -32.26 11.55
C LYS A 10 -28.74 -31.63 11.31
N ASN A 11 -28.94 -30.38 11.71
CA ASN A 11 -30.19 -29.68 11.57
C ASN A 11 -30.17 -28.73 10.38
N TRP A 12 -30.95 -29.00 9.33
CA TRP A 12 -30.98 -28.28 8.06
C TRP A 12 -32.00 -27.12 8.03
N ILE A 13 -32.83 -26.99 9.05
CA ILE A 13 -34.03 -26.14 8.97
C ILE A 13 -33.96 -24.89 9.84
N MET A 14 -33.09 -24.86 10.85
CA MET A 14 -32.96 -23.71 11.78
C MET A 14 -31.56 -23.10 11.79
N ASN A 15 -31.52 -21.77 11.84
CA ASN A 15 -30.30 -21.04 12.12
C ASN A 15 -29.81 -21.38 13.53
N GLN A 16 -28.60 -21.94 13.64
CA GLN A 16 -28.00 -22.27 14.92
C GLN A 16 -26.96 -21.16 15.27
N LYS A 17 -27.07 -20.62 16.47
CA LYS A 17 -26.06 -19.71 17.03
C LYS A 17 -25.18 -20.53 17.96
N ILE A 18 -23.88 -20.63 17.58
CA ILE A 18 -22.86 -21.24 18.42
C ILE A 18 -22.12 -20.11 19.13
N ILE A 19 -22.09 -20.17 20.46
CA ILE A 19 -21.29 -19.27 21.31
C ILE A 19 -20.13 -20.10 21.84
N LEU A 20 -18.92 -19.75 21.45
CA LEU A 20 -17.71 -20.36 21.95
C LEU A 20 -17.08 -19.44 23.00
N GLU A 21 -16.99 -19.92 24.25
CA GLU A 21 -16.21 -19.26 25.27
C GLU A 21 -14.90 -20.01 25.46
N VAL A 22 -13.79 -19.38 25.16
CA VAL A 22 -12.45 -19.93 25.40
C VAL A 22 -11.88 -19.31 26.66
N VAL A 23 -11.83 -20.10 27.73
CA VAL A 23 -11.19 -19.67 28.98
C VAL A 23 -9.73 -20.17 28.98
N PRO A 24 -8.76 -19.31 28.76
CA PRO A 24 -7.36 -19.75 28.80
C PRO A 24 -6.93 -20.01 30.24
N TRP A 25 -6.39 -21.20 30.48
CA TRP A 25 -5.65 -21.45 31.72
C TRP A 25 -4.33 -20.69 31.69
N VAL A 26 -4.18 -19.74 32.59
CA VAL A 26 -2.96 -18.91 32.67
C VAL A 26 -2.15 -19.36 33.88
N ASP A 27 -0.97 -19.94 33.64
CA ASP A 27 0.02 -20.15 34.70
C ASP A 27 0.54 -18.78 35.17
N ASN A 28 0.26 -18.41 36.41
CA ASN A 28 0.68 -17.14 37.00
C ASN A 28 2.21 -16.95 37.03
N LYS A 29 2.99 -18.03 37.04
CA LYS A 29 4.45 -17.97 36.95
C LYS A 29 4.90 -17.62 35.53
N LEU A 30 4.28 -18.22 34.53
CA LEU A 30 4.56 -17.94 33.11
C LEU A 30 3.98 -16.61 32.67
N SER A 31 2.89 -16.14 33.30
CA SER A 31 2.27 -14.85 32.99
C SER A 31 3.10 -13.64 33.37
N ARG A 32 4.17 -13.84 34.11
CA ARG A 32 5.04 -12.74 34.62
C ARG A 32 4.28 -11.66 35.39
N GLY A 33 3.15 -12.05 36.03
CA GLY A 33 2.27 -11.17 36.80
C GLY A 33 1.26 -10.37 35.97
N TRP A 34 1.10 -10.64 34.68
CA TRP A 34 0.09 -10.04 33.82
C TRP A 34 -1.25 -10.77 33.95
N THR A 35 -2.25 -10.12 34.55
CA THR A 35 -3.63 -10.63 34.60
C THR A 35 -4.37 -10.36 33.29
N LEU A 36 -5.52 -10.98 33.10
CA LEU A 36 -6.37 -10.75 31.93
C LEU A 36 -6.81 -9.27 31.83
N GLU A 37 -7.17 -8.65 32.96
CA GLU A 37 -7.59 -7.26 33.05
C GLU A 37 -6.46 -6.33 32.61
N ASN A 38 -5.23 -6.58 33.09
CA ASN A 38 -4.07 -5.79 32.74
C ASN A 38 -3.74 -5.87 31.24
N ARG A 39 -3.88 -7.07 30.64
CA ARG A 39 -3.70 -7.28 29.20
C ARG A 39 -4.75 -6.55 28.40
N LYS A 40 -6.04 -6.65 28.78
CA LYS A 40 -7.13 -5.91 28.14
C LYS A 40 -6.88 -4.40 28.20
N ALA A 41 -6.46 -3.87 29.35
CA ALA A 41 -6.17 -2.45 29.50
C ALA A 41 -5.09 -1.94 28.53
N ILE A 42 -4.02 -2.72 28.28
CA ILE A 42 -2.98 -2.37 27.31
C ILE A 42 -3.54 -2.38 25.87
N ILE A 43 -4.35 -3.38 25.53
CA ILE A 43 -4.98 -3.47 24.19
C ILE A 43 -5.91 -2.27 23.97
N GLU A 44 -6.77 -1.95 24.92
CA GLU A 44 -7.68 -0.80 24.80
C GLU A 44 -6.90 0.52 24.71
N GLN A 45 -5.86 0.70 25.49
CA GLN A 45 -4.97 1.86 25.38
C GLN A 45 -4.31 1.94 24.00
N CYS A 46 -3.88 0.81 23.44
CA CYS A 46 -3.32 0.77 22.09
C CYS A 46 -4.36 1.18 21.05
N LYS A 47 -5.59 0.67 21.13
CA LYS A 47 -6.68 0.97 20.19
C LYS A 47 -7.04 2.45 20.14
N THR A 48 -6.84 3.20 21.22
CA THR A 48 -7.06 4.65 21.24
C THR A 48 -5.92 5.46 20.61
N SER A 49 -4.80 4.81 20.24
CA SER A 49 -3.66 5.51 19.62
C SER A 49 -3.98 5.99 18.21
N ASN A 50 -3.38 7.12 17.81
CA ASN A 50 -3.54 7.66 16.45
C ASN A 50 -3.14 6.67 15.35
N MET A 51 -2.23 5.74 15.63
CA MET A 51 -1.79 4.72 14.67
C MET A 51 -2.86 3.63 14.52
N ALA A 52 -3.37 3.09 15.63
CA ALA A 52 -4.40 2.06 15.60
C ALA A 52 -5.72 2.55 14.99
N GLN A 53 -6.10 3.80 15.26
CA GLN A 53 -7.32 4.42 14.69
C GLN A 53 -7.30 4.58 13.16
N LYS A 54 -6.13 4.57 12.54
CA LYS A 54 -5.98 4.61 11.07
C LYS A 54 -6.08 3.24 10.41
N MET A 55 -6.22 2.17 11.19
CA MET A 55 -6.31 0.80 10.72
C MET A 55 -7.76 0.34 10.67
N THR A 56 -8.12 -0.45 9.66
CA THR A 56 -9.46 -1.07 9.58
C THR A 56 -9.66 -2.12 10.69
N ASN A 57 -8.60 -2.83 11.04
CA ASN A 57 -8.52 -3.75 12.18
C ASN A 57 -7.15 -3.58 12.84
N SER A 58 -7.15 -3.20 14.11
CA SER A 58 -5.93 -2.98 14.89
C SER A 58 -5.64 -4.09 15.91
N ASP A 59 -6.41 -5.18 15.91
CA ASP A 59 -6.30 -6.22 16.93
C ASP A 59 -4.93 -6.89 16.91
N ASP A 60 -4.48 -7.40 15.76
CA ASP A 60 -3.18 -8.05 15.63
C ASP A 60 -2.01 -7.09 15.98
N PHE A 61 -2.13 -5.83 15.57
CA PHE A 61 -1.16 -4.80 15.91
C PHE A 61 -1.08 -4.56 17.42
N CYS A 62 -2.21 -4.44 18.09
CA CYS A 62 -2.27 -4.18 19.53
C CYS A 62 -1.88 -5.42 20.35
N VAL A 63 -2.22 -6.62 19.89
CA VAL A 63 -1.75 -7.88 20.48
C VAL A 63 -0.22 -8.01 20.37
N CYS A 64 0.36 -7.70 19.21
CA CYS A 64 1.81 -7.68 19.03
C CYS A 64 2.51 -6.72 20.01
N ILE A 65 1.96 -5.51 20.21
CA ILE A 65 2.51 -4.56 21.21
C ILE A 65 2.44 -5.13 22.61
N LEU A 66 1.31 -5.72 23.01
CA LEU A 66 1.15 -6.37 24.29
C LEU A 66 2.20 -7.47 24.50
N ASP A 67 2.39 -8.34 23.52
CA ASP A 67 3.36 -9.44 23.58
C ASP A 67 4.80 -8.93 23.76
N LYS A 68 5.19 -7.87 23.06
CA LYS A 68 6.51 -7.25 23.21
C LYS A 68 6.68 -6.59 24.58
N ILE A 69 5.64 -5.93 25.11
CA ILE A 69 5.66 -5.38 26.47
C ILE A 69 5.81 -6.50 27.50
N GLN A 70 5.04 -7.58 27.37
CA GLN A 70 5.08 -8.72 28.29
C GLN A 70 6.41 -9.47 28.21
N SER A 71 6.99 -9.59 27.03
CA SER A 71 8.31 -10.23 26.87
C SER A 71 9.42 -9.42 27.51
N LYS A 72 9.33 -8.08 27.50
CA LYS A 72 10.36 -7.22 28.06
C LYS A 72 10.20 -7.00 29.57
N TYR A 73 8.97 -6.80 30.04
CA TYR A 73 8.70 -6.38 31.42
C TYR A 73 7.83 -7.39 32.16
N LYS A 74 8.13 -7.64 33.46
CA LYS A 74 7.12 -8.17 34.39
C LYS A 74 6.09 -7.05 34.66
N PHE A 75 4.87 -7.42 35.01
CA PHE A 75 3.81 -6.41 35.24
C PHE A 75 4.20 -5.35 36.29
N LYS A 76 4.77 -5.78 37.42
CA LYS A 76 5.25 -4.86 38.47
C LYS A 76 6.35 -3.91 38.00
N GLU A 77 7.21 -4.35 37.09
CA GLU A 77 8.26 -3.52 36.48
C GLU A 77 7.64 -2.48 35.55
N PHE A 78 6.70 -2.91 34.70
CA PHE A 78 5.98 -2.01 33.80
C PHE A 78 5.17 -0.95 34.54
N GLN A 79 4.52 -1.31 35.67
CA GLN A 79 3.80 -0.35 36.51
C GLN A 79 4.69 0.74 37.10
N LYS A 80 5.94 0.42 37.41
CA LYS A 80 6.90 1.37 37.97
C LYS A 80 7.54 2.32 36.98
N LEU A 81 7.41 2.03 35.66
CA LEU A 81 7.92 2.92 34.61
C LEU A 81 7.26 4.30 34.72
N LEU A 82 8.05 5.35 34.52
CA LEU A 82 7.54 6.69 34.35
C LEU A 82 6.65 6.81 33.12
N ALA A 83 5.75 7.77 33.09
CA ALA A 83 4.84 7.98 31.95
C ALA A 83 5.61 8.13 30.60
N ILE A 84 6.74 8.83 30.63
CA ILE A 84 7.59 9.02 29.46
C ILE A 84 8.24 7.72 28.98
N GLU A 85 8.65 6.85 29.91
CA GLU A 85 9.25 5.55 29.60
C GLU A 85 8.22 4.58 29.00
N ARG A 86 7.00 4.57 29.55
CA ARG A 86 5.87 3.81 29.00
C ARG A 86 5.52 4.29 27.59
N SER A 87 5.43 5.62 27.40
CA SER A 87 5.16 6.21 26.08
C SER A 87 6.23 5.83 25.06
N LYS A 88 7.51 5.84 25.46
CA LYS A 88 8.62 5.40 24.61
C LYS A 88 8.50 3.92 24.27
N ALA A 89 8.20 3.06 25.23
CA ALA A 89 8.03 1.62 25.00
C ALA A 89 6.89 1.36 23.99
N PHE A 90 5.73 2.03 24.16
CA PHE A 90 4.63 1.92 23.20
C PHE A 90 5.02 2.40 21.80
N LYS A 91 5.79 3.47 21.67
CA LYS A 91 6.26 3.99 20.38
C LYS A 91 7.23 3.02 19.71
N ASP A 92 8.21 2.52 20.45
CA ASP A 92 9.25 1.63 19.94
C ASP A 92 8.64 0.29 19.50
N PHE A 93 7.78 -0.32 20.31
CA PHE A 93 7.08 -1.56 19.97
C PHE A 93 6.02 -1.34 18.89
N GLY A 94 5.33 -0.19 18.91
CA GLY A 94 4.39 0.18 17.86
C GLY A 94 5.05 0.24 16.49
N ASN A 95 6.22 0.85 16.38
CA ASN A 95 6.99 0.89 15.12
C ASN A 95 7.39 -0.50 14.65
N SER A 96 7.83 -1.38 15.57
CA SER A 96 8.17 -2.77 15.26
C SER A 96 6.93 -3.55 14.79
N CYS A 97 5.86 -3.56 15.59
CA CYS A 97 4.62 -4.26 15.29
C CYS A 97 3.91 -3.77 14.04
N PHE A 98 4.02 -2.49 13.71
CA PHE A 98 3.45 -1.92 12.49
C PHE A 98 3.97 -2.61 11.22
N ASN A 99 5.23 -3.01 11.23
CA ASN A 99 5.82 -3.75 10.11
C ASN A 99 5.56 -5.27 10.20
N GLU A 100 5.64 -5.83 11.41
CA GLU A 100 5.55 -7.29 11.64
C GLU A 100 4.14 -7.85 11.43
N THR A 101 3.09 -7.13 11.80
CA THR A 101 1.70 -7.59 11.69
C THR A 101 1.07 -7.33 10.31
N GLY A 102 1.82 -6.77 9.37
CA GLY A 102 1.26 -6.35 8.08
C GLY A 102 0.32 -5.14 8.17
N ALA A 103 0.17 -4.53 9.34
CA ALA A 103 -0.64 -3.31 9.51
C ALA A 103 -0.18 -2.18 8.60
N SER A 104 1.12 -2.10 8.33
CA SER A 104 1.72 -1.19 7.35
C SER A 104 1.12 -1.39 5.96
N ASN A 105 0.94 -2.63 5.52
CA ASN A 105 0.36 -2.95 4.21
C ASN A 105 -1.08 -2.46 4.11
N VAL A 106 -1.88 -2.65 5.17
CA VAL A 106 -3.28 -2.17 5.21
C VAL A 106 -3.34 -0.65 5.08
N VAL A 107 -2.51 0.07 5.84
CA VAL A 107 -2.46 1.55 5.81
C VAL A 107 -2.00 2.03 4.43
N TYR A 108 -0.91 1.48 3.89
CA TYR A 108 -0.40 1.92 2.59
C TYR A 108 -1.31 1.52 1.42
N ASN A 109 -1.98 0.38 1.47
CA ASN A 109 -3.01 0.02 0.49
C ASN A 109 -4.21 0.97 0.57
N GLY A 110 -4.60 1.42 1.76
CA GLY A 110 -5.59 2.46 1.95
C GLY A 110 -5.19 3.80 1.28
N LEU A 111 -3.93 4.21 1.43
CA LEU A 111 -3.39 5.41 0.77
C LEU A 111 -3.35 5.26 -0.75
N ARG A 112 -2.97 4.08 -1.28
CA ARG A 112 -3.00 3.77 -2.73
C ARG A 112 -4.41 3.87 -3.29
N LYS A 113 -5.39 3.30 -2.59
CA LYS A 113 -6.81 3.39 -2.98
C LYS A 113 -7.28 4.84 -3.02
N GLN A 114 -7.02 5.62 -1.96
CA GLN A 114 -7.37 7.06 -1.92
C GLN A 114 -6.69 7.83 -3.07
N ALA A 115 -5.42 7.58 -3.36
CA ALA A 115 -4.71 8.21 -4.45
C ALA A 115 -5.34 7.87 -5.82
N SER A 116 -5.69 6.60 -6.03
CA SER A 116 -6.38 6.16 -7.25
C SER A 116 -7.73 6.84 -7.43
N ASP A 117 -8.54 6.92 -6.38
CA ASP A 117 -9.86 7.54 -6.42
C ASP A 117 -9.75 9.05 -6.68
N LEU A 118 -8.78 9.75 -6.07
CA LEU A 118 -8.48 11.16 -6.33
C LEU A 118 -8.02 11.40 -7.77
N ALA A 119 -7.15 10.54 -8.31
CA ALA A 119 -6.67 10.65 -9.69
C ALA A 119 -7.80 10.45 -10.70
N LYS A 120 -8.72 9.50 -10.47
CA LYS A 120 -9.92 9.30 -11.31
C LYS A 120 -10.83 10.53 -11.32
N GLN A 121 -10.87 11.30 -10.24
CA GLN A 121 -11.63 12.53 -10.11
C GLN A 121 -10.86 13.76 -10.68
N GLY A 122 -9.63 13.58 -11.17
CA GLY A 122 -8.79 14.66 -11.69
C GLY A 122 -8.00 15.43 -10.61
N PHE A 123 -8.08 15.05 -9.33
CA PHE A 123 -7.34 15.69 -8.23
C PHE A 123 -5.90 15.16 -8.14
N TYR A 124 -5.13 15.28 -9.21
CA TYR A 124 -3.79 14.72 -9.35
C TYR A 124 -2.79 15.18 -8.28
N GLY A 125 -2.85 16.44 -7.87
CA GLY A 125 -1.99 16.97 -6.80
C GLY A 125 -2.24 16.28 -5.46
N ALA A 126 -3.50 16.04 -5.11
CA ALA A 126 -3.88 15.35 -3.89
C ALA A 126 -3.50 13.85 -3.97
N ALA A 127 -3.66 13.22 -5.14
CA ALA A 127 -3.22 11.84 -5.38
C ALA A 127 -1.71 11.68 -5.17
N ILE A 128 -0.91 12.59 -5.75
CA ILE A 128 0.55 12.62 -5.57
C ILE A 128 0.93 12.79 -4.10
N ALA A 129 0.23 13.65 -3.35
CA ALA A 129 0.50 13.84 -1.92
C ALA A 129 0.29 12.55 -1.11
N LYS A 130 -0.75 11.75 -1.42
CA LYS A 130 -0.99 10.45 -0.79
C LYS A 130 0.12 9.45 -1.09
N LEU A 131 0.58 9.38 -2.34
CA LEU A 131 1.65 8.48 -2.76
C LEU A 131 3.02 8.91 -2.19
N ASN A 132 3.29 10.22 -2.11
CA ASN A 132 4.50 10.73 -1.47
C ASN A 132 4.58 10.34 0.01
N ALA A 133 3.46 10.23 0.72
CA ALA A 133 3.45 9.73 2.08
C ALA A 133 3.96 8.27 2.17
N ILE A 134 3.72 7.45 1.13
CA ILE A 134 4.25 6.08 1.05
C ILE A 134 5.75 6.10 0.76
N ILE A 135 6.21 6.95 -0.18
CA ILE A 135 7.62 7.12 -0.54
C ILE A 135 8.43 7.56 0.68
N ASN A 136 7.96 8.58 1.40
CA ASN A 136 8.65 9.12 2.58
C ASN A 136 8.81 8.10 3.71
N ASN A 137 8.02 7.04 3.71
CA ASN A 137 8.13 5.93 4.66
C ASN A 137 8.90 4.73 4.09
N ASN A 138 9.55 4.85 2.94
CA ASN A 138 10.29 3.78 2.26
C ASN A 138 9.43 2.51 2.02
N LYS A 139 8.14 2.68 1.70
CA LYS A 139 7.17 1.60 1.45
C LYS A 139 6.59 1.64 0.04
N ALA A 140 7.16 2.48 -0.81
CA ALA A 140 6.73 2.61 -2.19
C ALA A 140 7.17 1.42 -3.04
N THR A 141 6.29 1.05 -3.96
CA THR A 141 6.54 0.08 -5.02
C THR A 141 6.79 0.81 -6.34
N ALA A 142 7.25 0.09 -7.35
CA ALA A 142 7.38 0.60 -8.71
C ALA A 142 6.06 1.20 -9.23
N LEU A 143 4.93 0.55 -8.93
CA LEU A 143 3.59 1.02 -9.33
C LEU A 143 3.16 2.33 -8.62
N ASP A 144 3.65 2.61 -7.42
CA ASP A 144 3.38 3.90 -6.76
C ASP A 144 4.08 5.05 -7.52
N TYR A 145 5.32 4.83 -7.94
CA TYR A 145 6.05 5.78 -8.78
C TYR A 145 5.42 5.92 -10.17
N ASN A 146 4.91 4.82 -10.74
CA ASN A 146 4.15 4.84 -11.98
C ASN A 146 2.89 5.72 -11.88
N ALA A 147 2.12 5.58 -10.82
CA ALA A 147 0.92 6.38 -10.58
C ALA A 147 1.23 7.88 -10.42
N ILE A 148 2.34 8.22 -9.75
CA ILE A 148 2.83 9.61 -9.66
C ILE A 148 3.24 10.11 -11.05
N GLY A 149 4.00 9.32 -11.81
CA GLY A 149 4.43 9.66 -13.15
C GLY A 149 3.26 9.95 -14.09
N ASN A 150 2.25 9.08 -14.10
CA ASN A 150 1.03 9.28 -14.87
C ASN A 150 0.28 10.56 -14.45
N SER A 151 0.18 10.83 -13.14
CA SER A 151 -0.42 12.07 -12.63
C SER A 151 0.33 13.32 -13.12
N TYR A 152 1.67 13.26 -13.19
CA TYR A 152 2.47 14.35 -13.76
C TYR A 152 2.31 14.48 -15.29
N ILE A 153 2.12 13.38 -16.02
CA ILE A 153 1.80 13.43 -17.46
C ILE A 153 0.48 14.20 -17.65
N LEU A 154 -0.57 13.81 -16.93
CA LEU A 154 -1.90 14.41 -17.05
C LEU A 154 -1.95 15.88 -16.60
N THR A 155 -1.01 16.31 -15.77
CA THR A 155 -0.82 17.73 -15.40
C THR A 155 0.24 18.45 -16.23
N LYS A 156 0.69 17.84 -17.34
CA LYS A 156 1.65 18.41 -18.30
C LYS A 156 3.02 18.74 -17.70
N GLN A 157 3.40 18.07 -16.62
CA GLN A 157 4.70 18.23 -15.95
C GLN A 157 5.65 17.09 -16.35
N TYR A 158 5.92 16.97 -17.64
CA TYR A 158 6.59 15.79 -18.25
C TYR A 158 7.99 15.51 -17.72
N GLY A 159 8.77 16.56 -17.42
CA GLY A 159 10.09 16.37 -16.80
C GLY A 159 10.04 15.74 -15.41
N LYS A 160 9.02 16.10 -14.60
CA LYS A 160 8.78 15.44 -13.30
C LYS A 160 8.30 14.01 -13.49
N ALA A 161 7.40 13.77 -14.47
CA ALA A 161 6.96 12.43 -14.80
C ALA A 161 8.16 11.50 -15.09
N ILE A 162 9.07 11.92 -15.98
CA ILE A 162 10.28 11.16 -16.32
C ILE A 162 11.11 10.86 -15.07
N LYS A 163 11.31 11.86 -14.19
CA LYS A 163 12.08 11.67 -12.97
C LYS A 163 11.49 10.57 -12.08
N PHE A 164 10.18 10.64 -11.79
CA PHE A 164 9.53 9.67 -10.91
C PHE A 164 9.43 8.28 -11.55
N LEU A 165 9.13 8.20 -12.84
CA LEU A 165 9.08 6.93 -13.56
C LEU A 165 10.44 6.22 -13.58
N LYS A 166 11.54 6.97 -13.72
CA LYS A 166 12.90 6.39 -13.60
C LYS A 166 13.20 5.87 -12.20
N GLU A 167 12.70 6.50 -11.15
CA GLU A 167 12.85 5.94 -9.79
C GLU A 167 12.04 4.64 -9.65
N GLY A 168 10.84 4.56 -10.24
CA GLY A 168 10.07 3.32 -10.29
C GLY A 168 10.76 2.22 -11.10
N GLU A 169 11.35 2.56 -12.23
CA GLU A 169 12.13 1.63 -13.08
C GLU A 169 13.32 1.01 -12.34
N LYS A 170 13.97 1.76 -11.44
CA LYS A 170 15.07 1.24 -10.60
C LYS A 170 14.58 0.21 -9.58
N LEU A 171 13.31 0.28 -9.14
CA LEU A 171 12.72 -0.67 -8.19
C LEU A 171 12.26 -1.95 -8.89
N ASP A 172 11.74 -1.82 -10.11
CA ASP A 172 11.31 -2.93 -10.95
C ASP A 172 11.42 -2.53 -12.42
N ASP A 173 12.45 -3.00 -13.08
CA ASP A 173 12.73 -2.72 -14.48
C ASP A 173 11.91 -3.60 -15.45
N SER A 174 11.21 -4.61 -14.93
CA SER A 174 10.31 -5.47 -15.69
C SER A 174 8.88 -4.92 -15.79
N GLU A 175 8.54 -3.87 -15.01
CA GLU A 175 7.18 -3.31 -14.99
C GLU A 175 6.86 -2.52 -16.28
N LEU A 176 6.07 -3.14 -17.14
CA LEU A 176 5.74 -2.60 -18.46
C LEU A 176 4.95 -1.30 -18.44
N LEU A 177 4.12 -1.07 -17.39
CA LEU A 177 3.40 0.21 -17.25
C LEU A 177 4.35 1.38 -17.04
N ILE A 178 5.48 1.16 -16.39
CA ILE A 178 6.52 2.19 -16.22
C ILE A 178 7.17 2.49 -17.57
N LYS A 179 7.55 1.45 -18.34
CA LYS A 179 8.12 1.62 -19.68
C LYS A 179 7.16 2.38 -20.59
N LEU A 180 5.88 2.05 -20.54
CA LEU A 180 4.85 2.72 -21.30
C LEU A 180 4.73 4.21 -20.94
N ASN A 181 4.61 4.51 -19.66
CA ASN A 181 4.51 5.89 -19.23
C ASN A 181 5.80 6.69 -19.42
N LEU A 182 6.99 6.05 -19.37
CA LEU A 182 8.25 6.68 -19.79
C LEU A 182 8.23 7.04 -21.27
N ALA A 183 7.77 6.15 -22.15
CA ALA A 183 7.62 6.43 -23.56
C ALA A 183 6.69 7.62 -23.81
N HIS A 184 5.53 7.65 -23.14
CA HIS A 184 4.60 8.78 -23.19
C HIS A 184 5.23 10.07 -22.70
N ALA A 185 5.89 10.02 -21.54
CA ALA A 185 6.52 11.22 -20.94
C ALA A 185 7.64 11.78 -21.81
N TYR A 186 8.46 10.90 -22.42
CA TYR A 186 9.48 11.33 -23.37
C TYR A 186 8.87 11.96 -24.62
N LEU A 187 7.85 11.34 -25.22
CA LEU A 187 7.17 11.86 -26.40
C LEU A 187 6.61 13.26 -26.15
N LEU A 188 5.87 13.40 -25.04
CA LEU A 188 5.26 14.66 -24.65
C LEU A 188 6.27 15.73 -24.21
N ASN A 189 7.49 15.32 -23.82
CA ASN A 189 8.60 16.20 -23.49
C ASN A 189 9.51 16.47 -24.72
N ASN A 190 9.00 16.30 -25.93
CA ASN A 190 9.69 16.50 -27.20
C ASN A 190 10.96 15.62 -27.40
N ASN A 191 11.09 14.53 -26.68
CA ASN A 191 12.16 13.55 -26.87
C ASN A 191 11.66 12.35 -27.67
N TYR A 192 11.39 12.57 -28.96
CA TYR A 192 10.87 11.55 -29.87
C TYR A 192 11.80 10.33 -29.96
N SER A 193 13.12 10.54 -29.97
CA SER A 193 14.08 9.44 -30.14
C SER A 193 13.98 8.42 -29.01
N SER A 194 14.00 8.88 -27.74
CA SER A 194 13.84 8.00 -26.57
C SER A 194 12.47 7.34 -26.54
N ALA A 195 11.39 8.08 -26.84
CA ALA A 195 10.06 7.55 -26.90
C ALA A 195 9.95 6.43 -27.94
N LYS A 196 10.40 6.69 -29.17
CA LYS A 196 10.39 5.72 -30.28
C LYS A 196 11.12 4.43 -29.93
N ALA A 197 12.28 4.53 -29.28
CA ALA A 197 13.05 3.35 -28.88
C ALA A 197 12.22 2.43 -27.98
N ILE A 198 11.61 2.97 -26.93
CA ILE A 198 10.79 2.21 -25.99
C ILE A 198 9.53 1.65 -26.68
N TYR A 199 8.80 2.45 -27.46
CA TYR A 199 7.61 1.96 -28.17
C TYR A 199 7.91 0.77 -29.08
N LYS A 200 9.05 0.79 -29.80
CA LYS A 200 9.46 -0.32 -30.64
C LYS A 200 9.88 -1.56 -29.87
N GLU A 201 10.61 -1.35 -28.78
CA GLU A 201 11.15 -2.45 -27.97
C GLU A 201 10.04 -3.34 -27.39
N TYR A 202 8.96 -2.72 -26.93
CA TYR A 202 7.87 -3.43 -26.24
C TYR A 202 6.63 -3.68 -27.10
N GLN A 203 6.61 -3.32 -28.39
CA GLN A 203 5.40 -3.34 -29.24
C GLN A 203 4.67 -4.69 -29.31
N SER A 204 5.38 -5.81 -29.18
CA SER A 204 4.84 -7.16 -29.23
C SER A 204 4.45 -7.74 -27.88
N GLN A 205 4.62 -6.98 -26.79
CA GLN A 205 4.34 -7.44 -25.44
C GLN A 205 2.91 -7.11 -25.00
N ASN A 206 2.40 -7.85 -24.03
CA ASN A 206 1.14 -7.56 -23.38
C ASN A 206 1.38 -6.78 -22.10
N VAL A 207 0.68 -5.66 -21.93
CA VAL A 207 0.73 -4.84 -20.70
C VAL A 207 -0.07 -5.49 -19.58
N THR A 208 -1.12 -6.25 -19.95
CA THR A 208 -1.89 -7.13 -19.07
C THR A 208 -2.20 -8.41 -19.82
N ASP A 209 -2.75 -9.42 -19.14
CA ASP A 209 -3.13 -10.70 -19.76
C ASP A 209 -4.03 -10.57 -20.99
N SER A 210 -4.81 -9.49 -21.09
CA SER A 210 -5.79 -9.27 -22.15
C SER A 210 -5.53 -8.01 -22.99
N LEU A 211 -4.50 -7.23 -22.72
CA LEU A 211 -4.27 -5.93 -23.36
C LEU A 211 -2.85 -5.79 -23.85
N GLY A 212 -2.68 -5.81 -25.19
CA GLY A 212 -1.40 -5.62 -25.84
C GLY A 212 -0.91 -4.17 -25.74
N TRP A 213 0.42 -4.00 -25.86
CA TRP A 213 1.11 -2.71 -25.80
C TRP A 213 0.53 -1.70 -26.80
N THR A 214 0.43 -2.07 -28.06
CA THR A 214 -0.06 -1.16 -29.12
C THR A 214 -1.48 -0.67 -28.85
N GLU A 215 -2.36 -1.57 -28.40
CA GLU A 215 -3.73 -1.19 -28.06
C GLU A 215 -3.78 -0.26 -26.84
N LYS A 216 -2.95 -0.53 -25.84
CA LYS A 216 -2.83 0.34 -24.67
C LYS A 216 -2.34 1.73 -25.05
N VAL A 217 -1.35 1.85 -25.94
CA VAL A 217 -0.88 3.15 -26.46
C VAL A 217 -2.00 3.92 -27.16
N LYS A 218 -2.80 3.25 -28.00
CA LYS A 218 -3.98 3.87 -28.65
C LYS A 218 -4.95 4.46 -27.61
N GLN A 219 -5.31 3.66 -26.62
CA GLN A 219 -6.21 4.08 -25.54
C GLN A 219 -5.65 5.27 -24.74
N ASP A 220 -4.35 5.26 -24.45
CA ASP A 220 -3.72 6.34 -23.71
C ASP A 220 -3.65 7.64 -24.52
N PHE A 221 -3.35 7.58 -25.81
CA PHE A 221 -3.36 8.75 -26.67
C PHE A 221 -4.76 9.36 -26.78
N GLU A 222 -5.82 8.55 -26.86
CA GLU A 222 -7.20 9.05 -26.80
C GLU A 222 -7.51 9.71 -25.44
N THR A 223 -7.03 9.12 -24.35
CA THR A 223 -7.17 9.69 -23.01
C THR A 223 -6.45 11.04 -22.91
N PHE A 224 -5.26 11.16 -23.46
CA PHE A 224 -4.50 12.40 -23.52
C PHE A 224 -5.21 13.46 -24.36
N LYS A 225 -5.73 13.12 -25.54
CA LYS A 225 -6.52 14.04 -26.38
C LYS A 225 -7.73 14.59 -25.60
N LYS A 226 -8.47 13.71 -24.88
CA LYS A 226 -9.62 14.11 -24.04
C LYS A 226 -9.20 15.04 -22.90
N ALA A 227 -8.00 14.85 -22.34
CA ALA A 227 -7.41 15.71 -21.32
C ALA A 227 -6.79 17.00 -21.90
N GLY A 228 -6.97 17.29 -23.19
CA GLY A 228 -6.40 18.47 -23.84
C GLY A 228 -4.87 18.43 -23.99
N ILE A 229 -4.29 17.23 -23.98
CA ILE A 229 -2.88 17.00 -24.27
C ILE A 229 -2.76 16.62 -25.75
N LYS A 230 -2.08 17.45 -26.52
CA LYS A 230 -1.87 17.26 -27.97
C LYS A 230 -0.39 17.05 -28.23
N ASN A 231 -0.07 16.20 -29.20
CA ASN A 231 1.28 16.01 -29.71
C ASN A 231 1.17 15.52 -31.18
N ASP A 232 1.89 16.14 -32.07
CA ASP A 232 1.84 15.83 -33.51
C ASP A 232 2.45 14.47 -33.85
N ASP A 233 3.28 13.93 -32.98
CA ASP A 233 3.92 12.61 -33.16
C ASP A 233 3.03 11.43 -32.75
N PHE A 234 1.83 11.63 -32.20
CA PHE A 234 0.94 10.53 -31.83
C PHE A 234 0.66 9.61 -33.03
N GLU A 235 0.22 10.17 -34.14
CA GLU A 235 -0.06 9.41 -35.35
C GLU A 235 1.20 8.73 -35.92
N ARG A 236 2.33 9.39 -35.80
CA ARG A 236 3.63 8.85 -36.26
C ARG A 236 4.07 7.65 -35.42
N ILE A 237 3.83 7.66 -34.12
CA ILE A 237 4.09 6.51 -33.22
C ILE A 237 3.13 5.36 -33.54
N LEU A 238 1.83 5.61 -33.74
CA LEU A 238 0.87 4.57 -34.08
C LEU A 238 1.24 3.85 -35.38
N LYS A 239 1.57 4.60 -36.44
CA LYS A 239 2.04 4.05 -37.70
C LYS A 239 3.35 3.25 -37.58
N LEU A 240 4.20 3.59 -36.61
CA LEU A 240 5.44 2.86 -36.38
C LEU A 240 5.20 1.48 -35.79
N MET A 241 4.14 1.31 -34.98
CA MET A 241 3.79 0.06 -34.30
C MET A 241 2.87 -0.84 -35.13
N GLU A 242 2.35 -0.38 -36.26
CA GLU A 242 1.54 -1.18 -37.20
C GLU A 242 2.39 -1.99 -38.20
N LYS A 243 3.71 -1.77 -38.19
CA LYS A 243 4.70 -2.46 -39.04
C LYS A 243 5.40 -3.59 -38.31
#